data_278d0bbbad140723f6d9c45b1ab97cef
#
_entry.id   278d0bbbad140723f6d9c45b1ab97cef
#
_cell.length_a   1.000
_cell.length_b   1.000
_cell.length_c   1.000
_cell.angle_alpha   90.00
_cell.angle_beta   90.00
_cell.angle_gamma   90.00
#
_symmetry.space_group_name_H-M   'P 1'
#
loop_
_entity.id
_entity.type
_entity.pdbx_description
1 polymer ?
#
loop_
_entity_poly.entity_id
_entity_poly.type
_entity_poly.pdbx_seq_one_letter_code
_entity_poly.pdbx_strand_id
1 'polypeptide(L)' 'MITSVKYIRDERGNDSVVRVIYNNDTSVKITVQVNNVGNTDWDNVQKWVADGNTIAEAD' A
#
# COMPACT_ATOMS: atom_id res chain seq x y z
N MET A 1 -11.27 4.26 4.89
CA MET A 1 -10.31 5.26 4.40
C MET A 1 -8.88 4.81 4.68
N ILE A 2 -7.99 4.95 3.72
CA ILE A 2 -6.59 4.57 3.91
C ILE A 2 -5.92 5.53 4.88
N THR A 3 -5.26 4.98 5.90
CA THR A 3 -4.48 5.76 6.86
C THR A 3 -3.02 5.87 6.43
N SER A 4 -2.43 4.76 6.01
CA SER A 4 -1.04 4.74 5.55
C SER A 4 -0.80 3.58 4.60
N VAL A 5 0.22 3.75 3.76
CA VAL A 5 0.67 2.72 2.82
C VAL A 5 2.19 2.69 2.89
N LYS A 6 2.76 1.48 2.93
CA LYS A 6 4.20 1.30 3.02
C LYS A 6 4.63 0.17 2.11
N TYR A 7 5.75 0.38 1.41
CA TYR A 7 6.35 -0.69 0.61
C TYR A 7 6.87 -1.81 1.51
N ILE A 8 6.71 -3.04 1.04
CA ILE A 8 7.28 -4.22 1.68
C ILE A 8 8.36 -4.75 0.76
N ARG A 9 9.60 -4.83 1.25
CA ARG A 9 10.70 -5.39 0.48
C ARG A 9 10.65 -6.91 0.58
N ASP A 10 10.70 -7.59 -0.56
CA ASP A 10 10.72 -9.04 -0.59
C ASP A 10 12.13 -9.57 -0.33
N GLU A 11 12.30 -10.90 -0.35
CA GLU A 11 13.59 -11.54 -0.09
C GLU A 11 14.67 -11.17 -1.11
N ARG A 12 14.24 -10.71 -2.29
CA ARG A 12 15.14 -10.29 -3.36
C ARG A 12 15.48 -8.82 -3.31
N GLY A 13 14.89 -8.10 -2.35
CA GLY A 13 15.09 -6.67 -2.22
C GLY A 13 14.23 -5.82 -3.13
N ASN A 14 13.15 -6.38 -3.70
CA ASN A 14 12.25 -5.67 -4.59
C ASN A 14 11.05 -5.13 -3.80
N ASP A 15 10.67 -3.88 -4.09
CA ASP A 15 9.50 -3.24 -3.50
C ASP A 15 8.27 -3.48 -4.40
N SER A 16 7.88 -4.76 -4.51
CA SER A 16 6.79 -5.16 -5.41
C SER A 16 5.43 -5.26 -4.73
N VAL A 17 5.39 -5.05 -3.41
CA VAL A 17 4.18 -5.20 -2.60
C VAL A 17 4.07 -4.02 -1.66
N VAL A 18 2.84 -3.56 -1.39
CA VAL A 18 2.60 -2.53 -0.40
C VAL A 18 1.67 -3.06 0.68
N ARG A 19 1.87 -2.58 1.90
CA ARG A 19 0.97 -2.84 3.02
C ARG A 19 0.08 -1.63 3.22
N VAL A 20 -1.23 -1.86 3.25
CA VAL A 20 -2.22 -0.80 3.39
C VAL A 20 -2.88 -0.91 4.76
N ILE A 21 -2.98 0.20 5.46
CA ILE A 21 -3.67 0.28 6.75
C ILE A 21 -4.88 1.19 6.59
N TYR A 22 -6.04 0.66 6.93
CA TYR A 22 -7.30 1.39 6.86
C TYR A 22 -7.75 1.81 8.26
N ASN A 23 -8.28 3.01 8.38
CA ASN A 23 -8.94 3.52 9.61
C ASN A 23 -8.08 3.43 10.87
N ASN A 24 -6.76 3.58 10.73
CA ASN A 24 -5.82 3.45 11.86
C ASN A 24 -5.82 2.07 12.53
N ASP A 25 -6.41 1.07 11.91
CA ASP A 25 -6.49 -0.26 12.50
C ASP A 25 -5.25 -1.07 12.11
N THR A 26 -4.25 -1.04 12.98
CA THR A 26 -3.00 -1.77 12.74
C THR A 26 -3.13 -3.28 12.90
N SER A 27 -4.28 -3.75 13.40
CA SER A 27 -4.53 -5.19 13.50
C SER A 27 -4.97 -5.78 12.16
N VAL A 28 -5.43 -4.94 11.24
CA VAL A 28 -5.83 -5.37 9.90
C VAL A 28 -4.80 -4.86 8.90
N LYS A 29 -4.05 -5.78 8.32
CA LYS A 29 -2.99 -5.46 7.37
C LYS A 29 -3.33 -6.07 6.02
N ILE A 30 -3.54 -5.22 5.02
CA ILE A 30 -3.86 -5.67 3.67
C ILE A 30 -2.60 -5.54 2.84
N THR A 31 -2.22 -6.63 2.18
CA THR A 31 -1.06 -6.66 1.31
C THR A 31 -1.52 -6.64 -0.14
N VAL A 32 -1.00 -5.69 -0.92
CA VAL A 32 -1.42 -5.48 -2.31
C VAL A 32 -0.18 -5.46 -3.19
N GLN A 33 -0.25 -6.15 -4.33
CA GLN A 33 0.82 -6.08 -5.31
C GLN A 33 0.77 -4.74 -6.05
N VAL A 34 1.94 -4.14 -6.25
CA VAL A 34 2.06 -2.91 -7.01
C VAL A 34 1.65 -3.17 -8.46
N ASN A 35 0.89 -2.24 -9.04
CA ASN A 35 0.38 -2.32 -10.41
C ASN A 35 -0.59 -3.49 -10.65
N ASN A 36 -1.28 -3.94 -9.62
CA ASN A 36 -2.27 -5.00 -9.77
C ASN A 36 -3.55 -4.43 -10.38
N VAL A 37 -3.61 -4.42 -11.70
CA VAL A 37 -4.73 -3.88 -12.46
C VAL A 37 -6.01 -4.65 -12.13
N GLY A 38 -7.10 -3.90 -11.88
CA GLY A 38 -8.39 -4.50 -11.51
C GLY A 38 -8.55 -4.80 -10.03
N ASN A 39 -7.53 -4.57 -9.24
CA ASN A 39 -7.62 -4.75 -7.79
C ASN A 39 -8.14 -3.47 -7.14
N THR A 40 -9.26 -3.58 -6.41
CA THR A 40 -9.89 -2.42 -5.77
C THR A 40 -8.97 -1.76 -4.74
N ASP A 41 -8.23 -2.55 -3.98
CA ASP A 41 -7.30 -2.01 -2.98
C ASP A 41 -6.18 -1.22 -3.63
N TRP A 42 -5.66 -1.70 -4.76
CA TRP A 42 -4.64 -0.96 -5.51
C TRP A 42 -5.21 0.35 -6.07
N ASP A 43 -6.44 0.32 -6.58
CA ASP A 43 -7.10 1.53 -7.06
C ASP A 43 -7.27 2.55 -5.92
N ASN A 44 -7.61 2.09 -4.72
CA ASN A 44 -7.73 2.95 -3.56
C ASN A 44 -6.38 3.56 -3.17
N VAL A 45 -5.30 2.80 -3.28
CA VAL A 45 -3.95 3.31 -3.03
C VAL A 45 -3.60 4.42 -4.02
N GLN A 46 -3.91 4.22 -5.30
CA GLN A 46 -3.63 5.23 -6.32
C GLN A 46 -4.39 6.53 -6.06
N LYS A 47 -5.67 6.43 -5.68
CA LYS A 47 -6.47 7.60 -5.33
C LYS A 47 -5.91 8.31 -4.10
N TRP A 48 -5.46 7.56 -3.12
CA TRP A 48 -4.87 8.11 -1.91
C TRP A 48 -3.59 8.90 -2.22
N VAL A 49 -2.75 8.37 -3.10
CA VAL A 49 -1.53 9.08 -3.54
C VAL A 49 -1.91 10.34 -4.32
N ALA A 50 -2.93 10.26 -5.19
CA ALA A 50 -3.38 11.40 -5.97
C ALA A 50 -3.91 12.54 -5.08
N ASP A 51 -4.37 12.22 -3.88
CA ASP A 51 -4.83 13.22 -2.92
C ASP A 51 -3.68 13.97 -2.21
N GLY A 52 -2.44 13.66 -2.54
CA GLY A 52 -1.27 14.34 -1.98
C GLY A 52 -0.51 13.53 -0.95
N ASN A 53 -0.79 12.24 -0.83
CA ASN A 53 -0.10 11.36 0.11
C ASN A 53 1.07 10.66 -0.56
N THR A 54 1.97 10.11 0.25
CA THR A 54 3.15 9.42 -0.25
C THR A 54 3.24 8.03 0.37
N ILE A 55 3.55 7.02 -0.46
CA ILE A 55 3.80 5.68 0.02
C ILE A 55 5.16 5.68 0.72
N ALA A 56 5.20 5.20 1.96
CA ALA A 56 6.43 5.15 2.73
C ALA A 56 7.39 4.09 2.15
N GLU A 57 8.68 4.37 2.25
CA GLU A 57 9.71 3.43 1.79
C GLU A 57 9.75 2.20 2.70
N ALA A 58 10.21 1.07 2.13
CA ALA A 58 10.42 -0.16 2.89
C ALA A 58 11.54 0.03 3.91
N ASP A 59 11.42 -0.66 5.03
CA ASP A 59 12.45 -0.66 6.07
C ASP A 59 13.72 -1.37 5.60
#